data_c2d36b24b99034b5910639429f190b00
#
_entry.id   c2d36b24b99034b5910639429f190b00
#
_cell.length_a   1.000
_cell.length_b   1.000
_cell.length_c   1.000
_cell.angle_alpha   90.00
_cell.angle_beta   90.00
_cell.angle_gamma   90.00
#
_symmetry.space_group_name_H-M   'P 1'
#
loop_
_entity.id
_entity.type
_entity.pdbx_description
1 polymer ?
#
loop_
_entity_poly.entity_id
_entity_poly.type
_entity_poly.pdbx_seq_one_letter_code
_entity_poly.pdbx_strand_id
1 'polypeptide(L)'
;QENLLWFNFDTLQWEWDMVKATEKNITDNVVELMAGKIKKLPEATQKPLKTGACIGNSFDLATLSIIEAIEENDIVKSLHEALAEGLIVPAGKMYRFTHDRIQQAVYSLIADKDRNHAHLTIGRLLLANIPEDKREAHLFDIVNQWNWGKDIITDAGEKELLAGLNLEAGRKAKQSSAFKAALEYFETGIALLKDDPWNVQYELCRNLHTEATEAAYLNGDFATMDKYY
;
A
#
# COMPACT_ATOMS: atom_id res chain seq x y z
N GLN A 1 -28.82 1.18 -18.68
CA GLN A 1 -28.14 0.07 -19.36
C GLN A 1 -27.74 0.56 -20.74
N GLU A 2 -26.47 0.79 -20.95
CA GLU A 2 -25.95 1.21 -22.27
C GLU A 2 -25.71 -0.05 -23.09
N ASN A 3 -26.45 -0.19 -24.20
CA ASN A 3 -26.36 -1.31 -25.13
C ASN A 3 -25.02 -1.28 -25.89
N LEU A 4 -23.93 -1.71 -25.24
CA LEU A 4 -22.61 -1.92 -25.87
C LEU A 4 -22.54 -3.30 -26.54
N LEU A 5 -23.37 -4.23 -26.12
CA LEU A 5 -23.51 -5.59 -26.65
C LEU A 5 -24.99 -5.90 -26.79
N TRP A 6 -25.44 -6.33 -27.97
CA TRP A 6 -26.80 -6.75 -28.22
C TRP A 6 -26.84 -8.00 -29.09
N PHE A 7 -27.88 -8.76 -28.95
CA PHE A 7 -28.11 -9.88 -29.84
C PHE A 7 -28.99 -9.41 -31.01
N ASN A 8 -28.43 -9.52 -32.22
CA ASN A 8 -29.18 -9.23 -33.45
C ASN A 8 -29.97 -10.44 -33.84
N PHE A 9 -31.29 -10.34 -33.74
CA PHE A 9 -32.24 -11.44 -34.05
C PHE A 9 -32.35 -11.72 -35.55
N ASP A 10 -31.97 -10.77 -36.43
CA ASP A 10 -32.01 -10.94 -37.87
C ASP A 10 -30.81 -11.75 -38.37
N THR A 11 -29.65 -11.50 -37.79
CA THR A 11 -28.39 -12.22 -38.13
C THR A 11 -28.11 -13.40 -37.22
N LEU A 12 -28.85 -13.56 -36.12
CA LEU A 12 -28.65 -14.56 -35.05
C LEU A 12 -27.23 -14.51 -34.44
N GLN A 13 -26.68 -13.35 -34.34
CA GLN A 13 -25.33 -13.12 -33.79
C GLN A 13 -25.31 -12.04 -32.73
N TRP A 14 -24.31 -12.13 -31.82
CA TRP A 14 -23.98 -11.06 -30.90
C TRP A 14 -23.24 -9.97 -31.65
N GLU A 15 -23.71 -8.75 -31.60
CA GLU A 15 -23.07 -7.55 -32.16
C GLU A 15 -22.68 -6.61 -31.02
N TRP A 16 -21.59 -5.88 -31.21
CA TRP A 16 -21.09 -4.89 -30.26
C TRP A 16 -20.57 -3.65 -30.96
N ASP A 17 -20.63 -2.53 -30.27
CA ASP A 17 -20.10 -1.26 -30.73
C ASP A 17 -18.64 -1.12 -30.24
N MET A 18 -17.69 -1.48 -31.11
CA MET A 18 -16.24 -1.41 -30.82
C MET A 18 -15.78 0.02 -30.55
N VAL A 19 -16.37 1.03 -31.19
CA VAL A 19 -15.97 2.44 -31.01
C VAL A 19 -16.36 2.89 -29.61
N LYS A 20 -17.61 2.68 -29.22
CA LYS A 20 -18.07 3.00 -27.86
C LYS A 20 -17.42 2.15 -26.79
N ALA A 21 -17.07 0.90 -27.09
CA ALA A 21 -16.35 0.04 -26.17
C ALA A 21 -14.90 0.50 -25.93
N THR A 22 -14.26 1.06 -26.97
CA THR A 22 -12.88 1.57 -26.89
C THR A 22 -12.81 2.98 -26.30
N GLU A 23 -13.81 3.83 -26.61
CA GLU A 23 -13.91 5.19 -26.02
C GLU A 23 -14.23 5.16 -24.52
N LYS A 24 -14.95 4.18 -24.04
CA LYS A 24 -15.10 3.91 -22.61
C LYS A 24 -13.90 3.11 -22.14
N ASN A 25 -13.12 3.74 -21.29
CA ASN A 25 -12.06 3.11 -20.53
C ASN A 25 -12.69 1.99 -19.68
N ILE A 26 -12.86 0.79 -20.29
CA ILE A 26 -13.57 -0.38 -19.70
C ILE A 26 -12.99 -0.69 -18.32
N THR A 27 -11.71 -0.37 -18.15
CA THR A 27 -10.96 -0.57 -16.92
C THR A 27 -11.47 0.31 -15.78
N ASP A 28 -11.74 1.59 -16.04
CA ASP A 28 -12.24 2.53 -15.02
C ASP A 28 -13.71 2.24 -14.68
N ASN A 29 -14.49 1.81 -15.68
CA ASN A 29 -15.89 1.43 -15.49
C ASN A 29 -16.04 0.19 -14.55
N VAL A 30 -15.11 -0.78 -14.61
CA VAL A 30 -15.12 -1.93 -13.71
C VAL A 30 -14.82 -1.50 -12.27
N VAL A 31 -13.86 -0.60 -12.05
CA VAL A 31 -13.52 -0.07 -10.72
C VAL A 31 -14.73 0.69 -10.13
N GLU A 32 -15.37 1.56 -10.92
CA GLU A 32 -16.56 2.31 -10.48
C GLU A 32 -17.74 1.37 -10.16
N LEU A 33 -17.98 0.36 -11.01
CA LEU A 33 -19.04 -0.62 -10.78
C LEU A 33 -18.80 -1.40 -9.48
N MET A 34 -17.57 -1.85 -9.25
CA MET A 34 -17.20 -2.55 -8.02
C MET A 34 -17.29 -1.62 -6.81
N ALA A 35 -16.81 -0.38 -6.90
CA ALA A 35 -16.98 0.62 -5.85
C ALA A 35 -18.46 0.85 -5.50
N GLY A 36 -19.34 0.89 -6.51
CA GLY A 36 -20.79 0.98 -6.32
C GLY A 36 -21.40 -0.22 -5.61
N LYS A 37 -20.89 -1.44 -5.84
CA LYS A 37 -21.29 -2.65 -5.11
C LYS A 37 -20.81 -2.62 -3.67
N ILE A 38 -19.53 -2.27 -3.45
CA ILE A 38 -18.92 -2.24 -2.12
C ILE A 38 -19.59 -1.20 -1.22
N LYS A 39 -20.01 -0.04 -1.76
CA LYS A 39 -20.76 0.99 -1.01
C LYS A 39 -22.12 0.48 -0.47
N LYS A 40 -22.68 -0.59 -1.01
CA LYS A 40 -23.93 -1.19 -0.53
C LYS A 40 -23.73 -2.17 0.62
N LEU A 41 -22.50 -2.60 0.87
CA LEU A 41 -22.18 -3.45 2.01
C LEU A 41 -22.34 -2.67 3.32
N PRO A 42 -22.60 -3.33 4.44
CA PRO A 42 -22.60 -2.69 5.76
C PRO A 42 -21.28 -1.96 6.03
N GLU A 43 -21.35 -0.86 6.76
CA GLU A 43 -20.16 -0.08 7.13
C GLU A 43 -19.15 -0.95 7.92
N ALA A 44 -19.66 -1.86 8.75
CA ALA A 44 -18.84 -2.84 9.47
C ALA A 44 -18.01 -3.74 8.54
N THR A 45 -18.48 -4.01 7.32
CA THR A 45 -17.74 -4.76 6.29
C THR A 45 -16.82 -3.84 5.49
N GLN A 46 -17.28 -2.64 5.16
CA GLN A 46 -16.50 -1.69 4.36
C GLN A 46 -15.22 -1.25 5.08
N LYS A 47 -15.27 -1.04 6.40
CA LYS A 47 -14.15 -0.51 7.18
C LYS A 47 -12.92 -1.45 7.13
N PRO A 48 -12.98 -2.72 7.53
CA PRO A 48 -11.84 -3.63 7.45
C PRO A 48 -11.41 -3.93 5.99
N LEU A 49 -12.33 -3.86 5.00
CA LEU A 49 -11.94 -3.95 3.59
C LEU A 49 -11.07 -2.77 3.15
N LYS A 50 -11.42 -1.53 3.54
CA LYS A 50 -10.63 -0.32 3.24
C LYS A 50 -9.25 -0.42 3.87
N THR A 51 -9.17 -0.86 5.12
CA THR A 51 -7.90 -1.11 5.81
C THR A 51 -7.09 -2.18 5.09
N GLY A 52 -7.70 -3.30 4.73
CA GLY A 52 -7.06 -4.35 3.93
C GLY A 52 -6.55 -3.83 2.58
N ALA A 53 -7.32 -2.96 1.91
CA ALA A 53 -6.91 -2.37 0.64
C ALA A 53 -5.73 -1.39 0.77
N CYS A 54 -5.57 -0.72 1.92
CA CYS A 54 -4.36 0.07 2.23
C CYS A 54 -3.14 -0.83 2.46
N ILE A 55 -3.31 -2.00 3.09
CA ILE A 55 -2.23 -2.95 3.32
C ILE A 55 -1.73 -3.51 1.98
N GLY A 56 -2.65 -3.91 1.10
CA GLY A 56 -2.30 -4.43 -0.21
C GLY A 56 -3.34 -5.40 -0.78
N ASN A 57 -2.91 -6.22 -1.74
CA ASN A 57 -3.78 -7.22 -2.36
C ASN A 57 -4.07 -8.42 -1.43
N SER A 58 -3.27 -8.59 -0.38
CA SER A 58 -3.44 -9.62 0.65
C SER A 58 -3.21 -9.03 2.04
N PHE A 59 -3.94 -9.52 3.03
CA PHE A 59 -3.86 -9.06 4.42
C PHE A 59 -4.23 -10.21 5.37
N ASP A 60 -3.74 -10.17 6.60
CA ASP A 60 -4.05 -11.15 7.64
C ASP A 60 -4.96 -10.56 8.73
N LEU A 61 -5.60 -11.44 9.50
CA LEU A 61 -6.54 -11.05 10.55
C LEU A 61 -5.85 -10.36 11.73
N ALA A 62 -4.63 -10.80 12.08
CA ALA A 62 -3.90 -10.23 13.20
C ALA A 62 -3.55 -8.76 12.94
N THR A 63 -3.08 -8.46 11.72
CA THR A 63 -2.81 -7.09 11.27
C THR A 63 -4.08 -6.23 11.29
N LEU A 64 -5.20 -6.74 10.74
CA LEU A 64 -6.48 -6.02 10.81
C LEU A 64 -6.97 -5.82 12.24
N SER A 65 -6.82 -6.82 13.10
CA SER A 65 -7.20 -6.76 14.53
C SER A 65 -6.45 -5.63 15.25
N ILE A 66 -5.14 -5.51 15.01
CA ILE A 66 -4.31 -4.43 15.54
C ILE A 66 -4.84 -3.06 15.08
N ILE A 67 -5.10 -2.91 13.77
CA ILE A 67 -5.46 -1.61 13.19
C ILE A 67 -6.88 -1.20 13.57
N GLU A 68 -7.83 -2.13 13.53
CA GLU A 68 -9.24 -1.87 13.84
C GLU A 68 -9.53 -1.87 15.35
N ALA A 69 -8.58 -2.34 16.18
CA ALA A 69 -8.69 -2.49 17.64
C ALA A 69 -9.89 -3.38 18.05
N ILE A 70 -10.14 -4.46 17.31
CA ILE A 70 -11.18 -5.46 17.56
C ILE A 70 -10.60 -6.87 17.43
N GLU A 71 -11.25 -7.85 18.06
CA GLU A 71 -10.83 -9.25 18.04
C GLU A 71 -10.90 -9.87 16.63
N GLU A 72 -9.98 -10.79 16.31
CA GLU A 72 -9.93 -11.45 14.99
C GLU A 72 -11.27 -12.12 14.62
N ASN A 73 -11.97 -12.73 15.59
CA ASN A 73 -13.28 -13.34 15.36
C ASN A 73 -14.34 -12.33 14.91
N ASP A 74 -14.27 -11.09 15.36
CA ASP A 74 -15.20 -10.04 14.97
C ASP A 74 -14.81 -9.46 13.59
N ILE A 75 -13.51 -9.43 13.24
CA ILE A 75 -13.04 -9.16 11.87
C ILE A 75 -13.61 -10.22 10.91
N VAL A 76 -13.53 -11.51 11.27
CA VAL A 76 -14.09 -12.60 10.42
C VAL A 76 -15.58 -12.40 10.18
N LYS A 77 -16.36 -12.07 11.22
CA LYS A 77 -17.78 -11.79 11.08
C LYS A 77 -18.04 -10.58 10.17
N SER A 78 -17.27 -9.52 10.33
CA SER A 78 -17.41 -8.31 9.52
C SER A 78 -17.07 -8.55 8.03
N LEU A 79 -16.12 -9.45 7.74
CA LEU A 79 -15.74 -9.81 6.37
C LEU A 79 -16.67 -10.83 5.70
N HIS A 80 -17.64 -11.38 6.43
CA HIS A 80 -18.51 -12.46 5.94
C HIS A 80 -19.22 -12.09 4.62
N GLU A 81 -19.81 -10.91 4.54
CA GLU A 81 -20.50 -10.47 3.31
C GLU A 81 -19.51 -10.25 2.14
N ALA A 82 -18.30 -9.76 2.41
CA ALA A 82 -17.29 -9.62 1.39
C ALA A 82 -16.82 -10.97 0.83
N LEU A 83 -16.77 -11.99 1.67
CA LEU A 83 -16.51 -13.38 1.27
C LEU A 83 -17.68 -13.93 0.43
N ALA A 84 -18.93 -13.73 0.88
CA ALA A 84 -20.12 -14.19 0.19
C ALA A 84 -20.29 -13.54 -1.21
N GLU A 85 -19.94 -12.25 -1.33
CA GLU A 85 -19.95 -11.52 -2.61
C GLU A 85 -18.71 -11.84 -3.48
N GLY A 86 -17.80 -12.67 -3.02
CA GLY A 86 -16.60 -13.06 -3.76
C GLY A 86 -15.59 -11.91 -3.98
N LEU A 87 -15.60 -10.88 -3.12
CA LEU A 87 -14.67 -9.75 -3.20
C LEU A 87 -13.29 -10.14 -2.67
N ILE A 88 -13.27 -11.01 -1.67
CA ILE A 88 -12.07 -11.58 -1.07
C ILE A 88 -12.20 -13.09 -0.96
N VAL A 89 -11.07 -13.78 -0.87
CA VAL A 89 -10.98 -15.23 -0.65
C VAL A 89 -9.95 -15.54 0.41
N PRO A 90 -10.14 -16.61 1.21
CA PRO A 90 -9.10 -17.08 2.10
C PRO A 90 -7.93 -17.67 1.31
N ALA A 91 -6.71 -17.38 1.73
CA ALA A 91 -5.47 -17.85 1.15
C ALA A 91 -4.49 -18.30 2.27
N GLY A 92 -4.71 -19.47 2.82
CA GLY A 92 -4.00 -19.96 4.01
C GLY A 92 -4.40 -19.18 5.26
N LYS A 93 -3.43 -18.47 5.88
CA LYS A 93 -3.66 -17.58 7.03
C LYS A 93 -4.02 -16.14 6.63
N MET A 94 -3.98 -15.85 5.34
CA MET A 94 -4.25 -14.55 4.77
C MET A 94 -5.63 -14.51 4.12
N TYR A 95 -6.15 -13.31 3.90
CA TYR A 95 -7.21 -13.02 2.95
C TYR A 95 -6.63 -12.28 1.76
N ARG A 96 -7.18 -12.52 0.58
CA ARG A 96 -6.73 -11.86 -0.64
C ARG A 96 -7.94 -11.34 -1.42
N PHE A 97 -7.81 -10.16 -2.00
CA PHE A 97 -8.77 -9.68 -2.99
C PHE A 97 -8.77 -10.61 -4.20
N THR A 98 -9.95 -10.99 -4.69
CA THR A 98 -10.08 -11.92 -5.83
C THR A 98 -9.50 -11.35 -7.11
N HIS A 99 -9.42 -10.03 -7.21
CA HIS A 99 -8.84 -9.32 -8.34
C HIS A 99 -8.29 -7.96 -7.89
N ASP A 100 -7.17 -7.52 -8.49
CA ASP A 100 -6.54 -6.22 -8.19
C ASP A 100 -7.49 -5.04 -8.40
N ARG A 101 -8.44 -5.15 -9.36
CA ARG A 101 -9.46 -4.14 -9.59
C ARG A 101 -10.44 -3.99 -8.44
N ILE A 102 -10.70 -5.05 -7.69
CA ILE A 102 -11.52 -4.99 -6.48
C ILE A 102 -10.76 -4.26 -5.37
N GLN A 103 -9.50 -4.58 -5.17
CA GLN A 103 -8.64 -3.85 -4.22
C GLN A 103 -8.58 -2.36 -4.57
N GLN A 104 -8.37 -2.01 -5.85
CA GLN A 104 -8.38 -0.63 -6.33
C GLN A 104 -9.75 0.05 -6.09
N ALA A 105 -10.86 -0.65 -6.33
CA ALA A 105 -12.20 -0.15 -6.09
C ALA A 105 -12.45 0.14 -4.60
N VAL A 106 -12.04 -0.78 -3.71
CA VAL A 106 -12.13 -0.57 -2.25
C VAL A 106 -11.27 0.62 -1.84
N TYR A 107 -10.02 0.69 -2.31
CA TYR A 107 -9.09 1.78 -2.00
C TYR A 107 -9.61 3.14 -2.49
N SER A 108 -10.26 3.19 -3.66
CA SER A 108 -10.86 4.42 -4.19
C SER A 108 -12.01 4.98 -3.35
N LEU A 109 -12.59 4.18 -2.44
CA LEU A 109 -13.61 4.63 -1.49
C LEU A 109 -13.03 5.45 -0.34
N ILE A 110 -11.72 5.45 -0.16
CA ILE A 110 -11.02 6.34 0.76
C ILE A 110 -10.80 7.66 0.02
N ALA A 111 -11.34 8.76 0.57
CA ALA A 111 -11.15 10.06 -0.06
C ALA A 111 -9.65 10.41 -0.15
N ASP A 112 -9.21 11.02 -1.24
CA ASP A 112 -7.78 11.28 -1.51
C ASP A 112 -7.09 12.03 -0.36
N LYS A 113 -7.78 13.02 0.22
CA LYS A 113 -7.31 13.79 1.37
C LYS A 113 -7.08 12.94 2.64
N ASP A 114 -7.76 11.79 2.76
CA ASP A 114 -7.73 10.95 3.95
C ASP A 114 -6.75 9.76 3.79
N ARG A 115 -6.27 9.48 2.57
CA ARG A 115 -5.38 8.34 2.30
C ARG A 115 -4.06 8.41 3.07
N ASN A 116 -3.39 9.55 3.02
CA ASN A 116 -2.11 9.75 3.74
C ASN A 116 -2.30 9.58 5.24
N HIS A 117 -3.41 10.09 5.80
CA HIS A 117 -3.75 9.88 7.21
C HIS A 117 -4.04 8.42 7.54
N ALA A 118 -4.76 7.71 6.68
CA ALA A 118 -5.03 6.28 6.87
C ALA A 118 -3.73 5.47 6.90
N HIS A 119 -2.86 5.65 5.92
CA HIS A 119 -1.57 4.97 5.85
C HIS A 119 -0.68 5.32 7.05
N LEU A 120 -0.55 6.59 7.43
CA LEU A 120 0.23 7.01 8.58
C LEU A 120 -0.29 6.39 9.89
N THR A 121 -1.62 6.36 10.07
CA THR A 121 -2.25 5.73 11.23
C THR A 121 -1.97 4.24 11.28
N ILE A 122 -2.09 3.53 10.15
CA ILE A 122 -1.78 2.11 10.03
C ILE A 122 -0.31 1.86 10.42
N GLY A 123 0.63 2.59 9.84
CA GLY A 123 2.05 2.43 10.14
C GLY A 123 2.39 2.64 11.62
N ARG A 124 1.82 3.68 12.24
CA ARG A 124 1.99 3.97 13.68
C ARG A 124 1.43 2.83 14.55
N LEU A 125 0.24 2.33 14.23
CA LEU A 125 -0.40 1.24 14.97
C LEU A 125 0.40 -0.06 14.84
N LEU A 126 0.90 -0.38 13.65
CA LEU A 126 1.74 -1.56 13.45
C LEU A 126 3.02 -1.46 14.27
N LEU A 127 3.74 -0.33 14.22
CA LEU A 127 4.97 -0.15 14.99
C LEU A 127 4.73 -0.24 16.50
N ALA A 128 3.62 0.33 17.00
CA ALA A 128 3.30 0.36 18.41
C ALA A 128 2.87 -1.00 18.98
N ASN A 129 2.20 -1.83 18.17
CA ASN A 129 1.57 -3.07 18.64
C ASN A 129 2.32 -4.35 18.22
N ILE A 130 3.17 -4.30 17.20
CA ILE A 130 4.01 -5.45 16.85
C ILE A 130 5.16 -5.55 17.85
N PRO A 131 5.31 -6.70 18.55
CA PRO A 131 6.41 -6.94 19.47
C PRO A 131 7.78 -6.73 18.81
N GLU A 132 8.74 -6.20 19.56
CA GLU A 132 10.05 -5.81 19.03
C GLU A 132 10.79 -6.97 18.34
N ASP A 133 10.70 -8.17 18.92
CA ASP A 133 11.28 -9.39 18.37
C ASP A 133 10.67 -9.83 17.02
N LYS A 134 9.49 -9.31 16.66
CA LYS A 134 8.80 -9.58 15.40
C LYS A 134 8.88 -8.44 14.40
N ARG A 135 9.32 -7.24 14.80
CA ARG A 135 9.37 -6.05 13.93
C ARG A 135 10.19 -6.25 12.68
N GLU A 136 11.29 -6.99 12.77
CA GLU A 136 12.13 -7.28 11.61
C GLU A 136 11.36 -8.02 10.51
N ALA A 137 10.46 -8.95 10.86
CA ALA A 137 9.64 -9.68 9.90
C ALA A 137 8.60 -8.76 9.21
N HIS A 138 8.11 -7.74 9.93
CA HIS A 138 7.08 -6.80 9.47
C HIS A 138 7.65 -5.42 9.06
N LEU A 139 8.97 -5.30 8.91
CA LEU A 139 9.63 -4.02 8.66
C LEU A 139 9.09 -3.34 7.41
N PHE A 140 8.95 -4.07 6.31
CA PHE A 140 8.42 -3.50 5.07
C PHE A 140 6.95 -3.08 5.19
N ASP A 141 6.14 -3.86 5.91
CA ASP A 141 4.73 -3.52 6.13
C ASP A 141 4.61 -2.20 6.89
N ILE A 142 5.41 -2.02 7.95
CA ILE A 142 5.44 -0.79 8.75
C ILE A 142 5.94 0.39 7.93
N VAL A 143 7.13 0.26 7.30
CA VAL A 143 7.80 1.37 6.62
C VAL A 143 7.02 1.83 5.39
N ASN A 144 6.48 0.91 4.59
CA ASN A 144 5.70 1.27 3.42
C ASN A 144 4.44 2.06 3.78
N GLN A 145 3.72 1.64 4.82
CA GLN A 145 2.56 2.38 5.30
C GLN A 145 2.95 3.80 5.75
N TRP A 146 4.02 3.93 6.50
CA TRP A 146 4.47 5.22 7.00
C TRP A 146 4.99 6.14 5.89
N ASN A 147 5.69 5.59 4.89
CA ASN A 147 6.20 6.34 3.74
C ASN A 147 5.07 6.95 2.89
N TRP A 148 3.91 6.28 2.77
CA TRP A 148 2.73 6.87 2.13
C TRP A 148 2.20 8.11 2.85
N GLY A 149 2.38 8.19 4.16
CA GLY A 149 1.96 9.33 4.98
C GLY A 149 3.08 10.32 5.34
N LYS A 150 4.31 10.17 4.83
CA LYS A 150 5.47 10.95 5.25
C LYS A 150 5.32 12.46 5.14
N ASP A 151 4.60 12.92 4.11
CA ASP A 151 4.46 14.35 3.79
C ASP A 151 3.60 15.11 4.82
N ILE A 152 2.79 14.40 5.60
CA ILE A 152 1.96 14.99 6.67
C ILE A 152 2.57 14.86 8.06
N ILE A 153 3.77 14.25 8.18
CA ILE A 153 4.49 14.17 9.45
C ILE A 153 5.12 15.52 9.75
N THR A 154 4.73 16.12 10.88
CA THR A 154 5.27 17.41 11.34
C THR A 154 6.29 17.27 12.46
N ASP A 155 6.18 16.19 13.26
CA ASP A 155 7.11 15.93 14.37
C ASP A 155 8.50 15.52 13.88
N ALA A 156 9.53 16.22 14.35
CA ALA A 156 10.89 16.01 13.92
C ALA A 156 11.48 14.69 14.44
N GLY A 157 11.05 14.23 15.62
CA GLY A 157 11.48 12.94 16.18
C GLY A 157 10.87 11.77 15.41
N GLU A 158 9.62 11.92 14.98
CA GLU A 158 8.95 10.93 14.14
C GLU A 158 9.59 10.83 12.75
N LYS A 159 9.98 11.97 12.14
CA LYS A 159 10.74 11.96 10.88
C LYS A 159 12.08 11.23 11.01
N GLU A 160 12.80 11.49 12.11
CA GLU A 160 14.07 10.83 12.40
C GLU A 160 13.91 9.32 12.60
N LEU A 161 12.87 8.91 13.33
CA LEU A 161 12.52 7.50 13.51
C LEU A 161 12.22 6.83 12.15
N LEU A 162 11.39 7.46 11.32
CA LEU A 162 11.07 6.95 9.99
C LEU A 162 12.30 6.90 9.07
N ALA A 163 13.21 7.88 9.16
CA ALA A 163 14.48 7.86 8.42
C ALA A 163 15.34 6.65 8.84
N GLY A 164 15.40 6.35 10.14
CA GLY A 164 16.07 5.15 10.66
C GLY A 164 15.46 3.86 10.15
N LEU A 165 14.13 3.75 10.18
CA LEU A 165 13.41 2.59 9.66
C LEU A 165 13.61 2.41 8.14
N ASN A 166 13.69 3.49 7.38
CA ASN A 166 14.02 3.45 5.95
C ASN A 166 15.46 2.96 5.72
N LEU A 167 16.42 3.34 6.58
CA LEU A 167 17.78 2.80 6.52
C LEU A 167 17.79 1.28 6.72
N GLU A 168 17.06 0.78 7.70
CA GLU A 168 16.94 -0.66 7.97
C GLU A 168 16.26 -1.41 6.82
N ALA A 169 15.14 -0.87 6.30
CA ALA A 169 14.42 -1.45 5.18
C ALA A 169 15.29 -1.48 3.90
N GLY A 170 16.01 -0.41 3.62
CA GLY A 170 16.94 -0.34 2.50
C GLY A 170 18.05 -1.38 2.61
N ARG A 171 18.65 -1.55 3.78
CA ARG A 171 19.68 -2.59 4.03
C ARG A 171 19.12 -4.00 3.79
N LYS A 172 17.92 -4.27 4.29
CA LYS A 172 17.24 -5.57 4.10
C LYS A 172 16.92 -5.83 2.63
N ALA A 173 16.46 -4.83 1.90
CA ALA A 173 16.23 -4.91 0.45
C ALA A 173 17.54 -5.15 -0.31
N LYS A 174 18.64 -4.43 0.06
CA LYS A 174 19.97 -4.62 -0.54
C LYS A 174 20.50 -6.04 -0.30
N GLN A 175 20.35 -6.60 0.90
CA GLN A 175 20.73 -7.99 1.22
C GLN A 175 19.99 -9.00 0.33
N SER A 176 18.77 -8.69 -0.10
CA SER A 176 17.96 -9.50 -1.02
C SER A 176 18.25 -9.17 -2.50
N SER A 177 19.30 -8.41 -2.80
CA SER A 177 19.67 -7.93 -4.14
C SER A 177 18.59 -7.08 -4.84
N ALA A 178 17.66 -6.52 -4.09
CA ALA A 178 16.62 -5.60 -4.58
C ALA A 178 17.16 -4.14 -4.56
N PHE A 179 18.22 -3.88 -5.33
CA PHE A 179 19.01 -2.63 -5.24
C PHE A 179 18.18 -1.39 -5.57
N LYS A 180 17.27 -1.45 -6.54
CA LYS A 180 16.39 -0.34 -6.86
C LYS A 180 15.49 0.01 -5.67
N ALA A 181 14.83 -0.98 -5.09
CA ALA A 181 13.97 -0.78 -3.91
C ALA A 181 14.78 -0.28 -2.70
N ALA A 182 16.00 -0.80 -2.51
CA ALA A 182 16.90 -0.33 -1.47
C ALA A 182 17.23 1.16 -1.63
N LEU A 183 17.54 1.59 -2.84
CA LEU A 183 17.80 3.00 -3.15
C LEU A 183 16.58 3.88 -2.84
N GLU A 184 15.38 3.47 -3.22
CA GLU A 184 14.13 4.21 -2.94
C GLU A 184 13.91 4.40 -1.42
N TYR A 185 14.20 3.39 -0.60
CA TYR A 185 14.18 3.54 0.86
C TYR A 185 15.22 4.52 1.38
N PHE A 186 16.47 4.43 0.91
CA PHE A 186 17.54 5.34 1.35
C PHE A 186 17.24 6.79 0.94
N GLU A 187 16.74 7.02 -0.28
CA GLU A 187 16.34 8.35 -0.74
C GLU A 187 15.19 8.92 0.11
N THR A 188 14.22 8.07 0.47
CA THR A 188 13.13 8.47 1.37
C THR A 188 13.68 8.83 2.75
N GLY A 189 14.62 8.05 3.29
CA GLY A 189 15.30 8.35 4.55
C GLY A 189 16.04 9.67 4.52
N ILE A 190 16.79 9.94 3.45
CA ILE A 190 17.54 11.22 3.25
C ILE A 190 16.57 12.42 3.21
N ALA A 191 15.44 12.28 2.50
CA ALA A 191 14.44 13.34 2.39
C ALA A 191 13.73 13.69 3.72
N LEU A 192 13.80 12.80 4.72
CA LEU A 192 13.22 12.99 6.05
C LEU A 192 14.18 13.65 7.04
N LEU A 193 15.48 13.78 6.70
CA LEU A 193 16.48 14.38 7.57
C LEU A 193 16.16 15.86 7.83
N LYS A 194 16.59 16.35 8.98
CA LYS A 194 16.45 17.75 9.39
C LYS A 194 17.31 18.67 8.53
N ASP A 195 17.05 19.97 8.61
CA ASP A 195 17.99 20.97 8.09
C ASP A 195 19.36 20.79 8.73
N ASP A 196 20.42 20.90 7.93
CA ASP A 196 21.81 20.68 8.34
C ASP A 196 22.06 19.29 8.98
N PRO A 197 21.71 18.19 8.28
CA PRO A 197 21.73 16.85 8.85
C PRO A 197 23.17 16.38 9.18
N TRP A 198 24.17 16.90 8.48
CA TRP A 198 25.57 16.58 8.71
C TRP A 198 26.09 17.06 10.08
N ASN A 199 25.50 18.11 10.66
CA ASN A 199 25.83 18.56 11.99
C ASN A 199 24.92 18.00 13.08
N VAL A 200 23.60 17.79 12.77
CA VAL A 200 22.61 17.43 13.78
C VAL A 200 22.37 15.91 13.87
N GLN A 201 22.48 15.19 12.74
CA GLN A 201 22.17 13.76 12.61
C GLN A 201 23.28 13.03 11.83
N TYR A 202 24.55 13.34 12.10
CA TYR A 202 25.71 12.92 11.32
C TYR A 202 25.72 11.42 10.99
N GLU A 203 25.58 10.55 11.99
CA GLU A 203 25.65 9.10 11.79
C GLU A 203 24.54 8.58 10.88
N LEU A 204 23.30 9.04 11.08
CA LEU A 204 22.16 8.64 10.26
C LEU A 204 22.33 9.17 8.82
N CYS A 205 22.71 10.44 8.69
CA CYS A 205 22.98 11.08 7.40
C CYS A 205 24.08 10.34 6.64
N ARG A 206 25.22 10.10 7.25
CA ARG A 206 26.35 9.38 6.66
C ARG A 206 25.92 7.97 6.20
N ASN A 207 25.26 7.22 7.08
CA ASN A 207 24.84 5.86 6.75
C ASN A 207 23.87 5.84 5.56
N LEU A 208 22.86 6.71 5.54
CA LEU A 208 21.91 6.80 4.43
C LEU A 208 22.59 7.14 3.10
N HIS A 209 23.51 8.12 3.09
CA HIS A 209 24.24 8.52 1.87
C HIS A 209 25.18 7.41 1.39
N THR A 210 25.93 6.79 2.30
CA THR A 210 26.81 5.66 1.94
C THR A 210 26.03 4.50 1.33
N GLU A 211 24.92 4.11 1.98
CA GLU A 211 24.10 3.01 1.50
C GLU A 211 23.38 3.35 0.18
N ALA A 212 22.94 4.60 0.01
CA ALA A 212 22.34 5.09 -1.24
C ALA A 212 23.36 5.05 -2.39
N THR A 213 24.60 5.53 -2.15
CA THR A 213 25.69 5.48 -3.12
C THR A 213 25.97 4.05 -3.57
N GLU A 214 26.10 3.12 -2.62
CA GLU A 214 26.35 1.72 -2.92
C GLU A 214 25.20 1.06 -3.66
N ALA A 215 23.93 1.30 -3.22
CA ALA A 215 22.76 0.76 -3.88
C ALA A 215 22.60 1.29 -5.32
N ALA A 216 22.86 2.59 -5.54
CA ALA A 216 22.86 3.20 -6.87
C ALA A 216 23.92 2.56 -7.78
N TYR A 217 25.15 2.37 -7.28
CA TYR A 217 26.21 1.68 -8.01
C TYR A 217 25.81 0.26 -8.41
N LEU A 218 25.30 -0.52 -7.45
CA LEU A 218 24.87 -1.90 -7.69
C LEU A 218 23.65 -2.00 -8.64
N ASN A 219 22.83 -0.96 -8.69
CA ASN A 219 21.70 -0.84 -9.61
C ASN A 219 22.12 -0.33 -11.02
N GLY A 220 23.39 0.08 -11.20
CA GLY A 220 23.88 0.67 -12.44
C GLY A 220 23.44 2.11 -12.68
N ASP A 221 22.91 2.79 -11.66
CA ASP A 221 22.52 4.20 -11.69
C ASP A 221 23.67 5.10 -11.23
N PHE A 222 24.62 5.33 -12.12
CA PHE A 222 25.82 6.11 -11.82
C PHE A 222 25.51 7.59 -11.59
N ALA A 223 24.44 8.13 -12.19
CA ALA A 223 24.06 9.53 -11.96
C ALA A 223 23.59 9.75 -10.53
N THR A 224 22.78 8.83 -10.01
CA THR A 224 22.33 8.86 -8.60
C THR A 224 23.47 8.54 -7.64
N MET A 225 24.40 7.64 -8.02
CA MET A 225 25.62 7.39 -7.26
C MET A 225 26.43 8.68 -7.05
N ASP A 226 26.73 9.43 -8.12
CA ASP A 226 27.49 10.68 -8.05
C ASP A 226 26.79 11.78 -7.22
N LYS A 227 25.46 11.75 -7.15
CA LYS A 227 24.66 12.68 -6.34
C LYS A 227 24.88 12.48 -4.83
N TYR A 228 25.05 11.24 -4.39
CA TYR A 228 25.15 10.89 -2.96
C TYR A 228 26.58 10.63 -2.48
N TYR A 229 27.56 10.54 -3.41
CA TYR A 229 28.99 10.42 -3.10
C TYR A 229 29.55 11.75 -2.61
#